data_0bc30feb583f11bb47bcb1f6b6d1c252
#
_entry.id   0bc30feb583f11bb47bcb1f6b6d1c252
#
_cell.length_a   1.000
_cell.length_b   1.000
_cell.length_c   1.000
_cell.angle_alpha   90.00
_cell.angle_beta   90.00
_cell.angle_gamma   90.00
#
_symmetry.space_group_name_H-M   'P 1'
#
loop_
_entity.id
_entity.type
_entity.pdbx_description
1 polymer ?
#
loop_
_entity_poly.entity_id
_entity_poly.type
_entity_poly.pdbx_seq_one_letter_code
_entity_poly.pdbx_strand_id
1 'polypeptide(L)'
;MNKKRIAVIAGDGIGKEVMPEGIRVMEAVADKFGINLQFDHFDFSSWDYFEKHGQMLPDNWKDQIGGHDAIYFGAVGWPEKIPDHVSLWGSLLLFRREFDQYINLRPARLMPGIIAPVVRRDGTPRQPGEIDMVIVRENTEGEYSSIGGRMYAGTAREIVMQETVMSRVGVDRVLKFAFELAQSRPKKHLTSATKSNGIAITMPYWDERVAEMAKAYPAVQVDKFHIDILTAHFVQRPDFFDVVVGSNLFGDILSDLGPACTGTIAIAPSANLNPERHFPSLFEPVHGSAPDIAGRAIANPIGQIWSGAMMLDFLGFRAAHNAVLSAIEQVLTPASDAPLTPDMAGNASTSDLGRAIARQIQL
;
A
#
# COMPACT_ATOMS: atom_id res chain seq x y z
N MET A 1 15.55 8.42 22.99
CA MET A 1 14.26 7.97 22.42
C MET A 1 14.14 6.46 22.62
N ASN A 2 12.92 5.93 22.80
CA ASN A 2 12.73 4.49 22.90
C ASN A 2 13.10 3.84 21.58
N LYS A 3 13.82 2.72 21.64
CA LYS A 3 14.21 1.90 20.50
C LYS A 3 12.96 1.38 19.80
N LYS A 4 12.93 1.42 18.46
CA LYS A 4 11.88 0.86 17.61
C LYS A 4 12.40 -0.39 16.93
N ARG A 5 11.74 -1.52 17.13
CA ARG A 5 12.10 -2.80 16.52
C ARG A 5 11.27 -3.02 15.26
N ILE A 6 11.94 -3.26 14.16
CA ILE A 6 11.34 -3.45 12.84
C ILE A 6 11.66 -4.85 12.35
N ALA A 7 10.62 -5.67 12.13
CA ALA A 7 10.75 -6.96 11.48
C ALA A 7 10.94 -6.74 9.97
N VAL A 8 12.06 -7.16 9.42
CA VAL A 8 12.39 -7.02 7.99
C VAL A 8 12.19 -8.35 7.29
N ILE A 9 11.35 -8.35 6.25
CA ILE A 9 11.08 -9.52 5.42
C ILE A 9 11.24 -9.09 3.94
N ALA A 10 12.38 -9.42 3.34
CA ALA A 10 12.65 -9.05 1.95
C ALA A 10 11.79 -9.82 0.95
N GLY A 11 11.46 -11.08 1.25
CA GLY A 11 10.61 -11.93 0.44
C GLY A 11 11.26 -12.42 -0.86
N ASP A 12 10.56 -12.24 -2.00
CA ASP A 12 10.93 -12.77 -3.30
C ASP A 12 11.38 -11.68 -4.30
N GLY A 13 12.03 -12.14 -5.36
CA GLY A 13 12.35 -11.36 -6.56
C GLY A 13 13.02 -10.03 -6.25
N ILE A 14 12.47 -8.95 -6.81
CA ILE A 14 13.00 -7.59 -6.59
C ILE A 14 12.90 -7.11 -5.14
N GLY A 15 12.07 -7.75 -4.30
CA GLY A 15 12.02 -7.45 -2.86
C GLY A 15 13.40 -7.55 -2.20
N LYS A 16 14.22 -8.52 -2.64
CA LYS A 16 15.60 -8.68 -2.17
C LYS A 16 16.55 -7.57 -2.64
N GLU A 17 16.19 -6.86 -3.72
CA GLU A 17 17.01 -5.78 -4.29
C GLU A 17 16.62 -4.40 -3.73
N VAL A 18 15.31 -4.16 -3.56
CA VAL A 18 14.80 -2.85 -3.09
C VAL A 18 14.87 -2.71 -1.57
N MET A 19 14.78 -3.81 -0.81
CA MET A 19 14.83 -3.78 0.66
C MET A 19 16.13 -3.20 1.22
N PRO A 20 17.34 -3.58 0.73
CA PRO A 20 18.58 -2.97 1.19
C PRO A 20 18.62 -1.46 0.99
N GLU A 21 18.05 -0.96 -0.09
CA GLU A 21 18.00 0.48 -0.37
C GLU A 21 16.96 1.19 0.50
N GLY A 22 15.82 0.52 0.77
CA GLY A 22 14.86 0.99 1.78
C GLY A 22 15.49 1.16 3.16
N ILE A 23 16.22 0.14 3.63
CA ILE A 23 16.93 0.19 4.93
C ILE A 23 18.00 1.29 4.93
N ARG A 24 18.82 1.42 3.87
CA ARG A 24 19.82 2.47 3.72
C ARG A 24 19.23 3.87 3.96
N VAL A 25 18.08 4.15 3.37
CA VAL A 25 17.42 5.46 3.51
C VAL A 25 16.83 5.61 4.92
N MET A 26 16.27 4.53 5.50
CA MET A 26 15.76 4.56 6.88
C MET A 26 16.89 4.79 7.90
N GLU A 27 18.08 4.20 7.70
CA GLU A 27 19.27 4.45 8.52
C GLU A 27 19.72 5.90 8.38
N ALA A 28 19.85 6.42 7.16
CA ALA A 28 20.29 7.80 6.91
C ALA A 28 19.36 8.83 7.58
N VAL A 29 18.04 8.62 7.52
CA VAL A 29 17.09 9.53 8.17
C VAL A 29 17.04 9.32 9.69
N ALA A 30 17.23 8.09 10.17
CA ALA A 30 17.32 7.79 11.59
C ALA A 30 18.52 8.48 12.23
N ASP A 31 19.69 8.46 11.57
CA ASP A 31 20.89 9.18 12.02
C ASP A 31 20.66 10.69 12.08
N LYS A 32 20.07 11.28 11.01
CA LYS A 32 19.79 12.72 10.96
C LYS A 32 18.85 13.20 12.08
N PHE A 33 17.84 12.39 12.44
CA PHE A 33 16.84 12.76 13.44
C PHE A 33 17.07 12.14 14.83
N GLY A 34 18.15 11.39 15.03
CA GLY A 34 18.46 10.72 16.28
C GLY A 34 17.43 9.65 16.67
N ILE A 35 16.88 8.95 15.70
CA ILE A 35 15.89 7.87 15.89
C ILE A 35 16.66 6.55 16.07
N ASN A 36 16.27 5.75 17.05
CA ASN A 36 16.89 4.44 17.27
C ASN A 36 16.02 3.34 16.62
N LEU A 37 16.35 2.96 15.37
CA LEU A 37 15.72 1.84 14.65
C LEU A 37 16.60 0.59 14.79
N GLN A 38 15.97 -0.55 15.10
CA GLN A 38 16.62 -1.86 15.02
C GLN A 38 15.88 -2.70 13.97
N PHE A 39 16.63 -3.23 13.01
CA PHE A 39 16.12 -4.11 11.97
C PHE A 39 16.44 -5.56 12.32
N ASP A 40 15.41 -6.38 12.56
CA ASP A 40 15.51 -7.81 12.81
C ASP A 40 15.09 -8.53 11.51
N HIS A 41 16.00 -9.27 10.87
CA HIS A 41 15.78 -9.88 9.56
C HIS A 41 15.21 -11.29 9.67
N PHE A 42 14.21 -11.58 8.82
CA PHE A 42 13.55 -12.88 8.71
C PHE A 42 13.56 -13.34 7.24
N ASP A 43 13.82 -14.62 7.02
CA ASP A 43 13.94 -15.25 5.70
C ASP A 43 12.65 -15.94 5.22
N PHE A 44 11.64 -16.07 6.07
CA PHE A 44 10.35 -16.65 5.71
C PHE A 44 9.52 -15.73 4.80
N SER A 45 8.35 -16.19 4.34
CA SER A 45 7.50 -15.50 3.36
C SER A 45 8.22 -15.32 2.00
N SER A 46 8.92 -16.37 1.58
CA SER A 46 9.68 -16.41 0.32
C SER A 46 9.65 -17.81 -0.28
N TRP A 47 9.88 -17.88 -1.61
CA TRP A 47 10.09 -19.15 -2.30
C TRP A 47 11.26 -19.95 -1.69
N ASP A 48 12.39 -19.30 -1.41
CA ASP A 48 13.58 -19.97 -0.87
C ASP A 48 13.30 -20.62 0.49
N TYR A 49 12.47 -19.98 1.32
CA TYR A 49 12.03 -20.55 2.59
C TYR A 49 11.08 -21.74 2.37
N PHE A 50 10.10 -21.56 1.45
CA PHE A 50 9.15 -22.62 1.11
C PHE A 50 9.86 -23.87 0.54
N GLU A 51 10.83 -23.70 -0.34
CA GLU A 51 11.61 -24.80 -0.94
C GLU A 51 12.31 -25.64 0.15
N LYS A 52 12.80 -25.00 1.22
CA LYS A 52 13.50 -25.69 2.33
C LYS A 52 12.55 -26.34 3.34
N HIS A 53 11.42 -25.70 3.61
CA HIS A 53 10.58 -26.03 4.78
C HIS A 53 9.19 -26.54 4.41
N GLY A 54 8.76 -26.46 3.15
CA GLY A 54 7.43 -26.88 2.68
C GLY A 54 6.27 -25.98 3.16
N GLN A 55 6.60 -24.84 3.76
CA GLN A 55 5.64 -23.86 4.27
C GLN A 55 6.18 -22.43 4.12
N MET A 56 5.31 -21.43 4.01
CA MET A 56 5.71 -20.03 3.84
C MET A 56 6.20 -19.39 5.14
N LEU A 57 5.74 -19.86 6.27
CA LEU A 57 6.02 -19.32 7.61
C LEU A 57 6.34 -20.47 8.58
N PRO A 58 7.23 -20.27 9.56
CA PRO A 58 7.40 -21.22 10.64
C PRO A 58 6.18 -21.24 11.57
N ASP A 59 5.92 -22.35 12.27
CA ASP A 59 4.73 -22.49 13.13
C ASP A 59 4.60 -21.38 14.19
N ASN A 60 5.73 -20.87 14.68
CA ASN A 60 5.80 -19.83 15.71
C ASN A 60 6.06 -18.42 15.12
N TRP A 61 5.79 -18.19 13.83
CA TRP A 61 6.03 -16.90 13.17
C TRP A 61 5.41 -15.71 13.91
N LYS A 62 4.21 -15.90 14.46
CA LYS A 62 3.47 -14.86 15.16
C LYS A 62 4.20 -14.40 16.43
N ASP A 63 4.79 -15.33 17.17
CA ASP A 63 5.60 -15.03 18.36
C ASP A 63 6.92 -14.35 17.96
N GLN A 64 7.50 -14.73 16.81
CA GLN A 64 8.76 -14.16 16.34
C GLN A 64 8.62 -12.68 15.99
N ILE A 65 7.54 -12.28 15.28
CA ILE A 65 7.39 -10.92 14.77
C ILE A 65 6.32 -10.10 15.48
N GLY A 66 5.40 -10.70 16.23
CA GLY A 66 4.28 -10.02 16.87
C GLY A 66 4.66 -8.96 17.91
N GLY A 67 5.86 -9.04 18.47
CA GLY A 67 6.40 -8.05 19.41
C GLY A 67 7.19 -6.90 18.80
N HIS A 68 7.21 -6.77 17.47
CA HIS A 68 7.86 -5.64 16.78
C HIS A 68 6.93 -4.42 16.68
N ASP A 69 7.51 -3.23 16.57
CA ASP A 69 6.76 -1.98 16.38
C ASP A 69 6.15 -1.86 14.96
N ALA A 70 6.80 -2.50 13.97
CA ALA A 70 6.34 -2.57 12.59
C ALA A 70 6.99 -3.74 11.83
N ILE A 71 6.38 -4.11 10.70
CA ILE A 71 6.94 -5.03 9.71
C ILE A 71 7.28 -4.23 8.46
N TYR A 72 8.52 -4.32 7.99
CA TYR A 72 8.99 -3.75 6.74
C TYR A 72 9.16 -4.88 5.73
N PHE A 73 8.27 -4.91 4.74
CA PHE A 73 8.08 -6.03 3.84
C PHE A 73 8.48 -5.65 2.41
N GLY A 74 9.16 -6.55 1.70
CA GLY A 74 9.54 -6.31 0.32
C GLY A 74 8.44 -6.76 -0.65
N ALA A 75 8.49 -8.03 -1.07
CA ALA A 75 7.48 -8.59 -1.96
C ALA A 75 7.39 -10.11 -1.76
N VAL A 76 6.27 -10.73 -2.12
CA VAL A 76 6.11 -12.18 -2.08
C VAL A 76 5.40 -12.67 -3.34
N GLY A 77 5.77 -13.87 -3.74
CA GLY A 77 5.18 -14.58 -4.86
C GLY A 77 6.16 -14.78 -6.02
N TRP A 78 6.12 -15.99 -6.58
CA TRP A 78 6.84 -16.37 -7.78
C TRP A 78 5.98 -17.36 -8.57
N PRO A 79 5.03 -16.88 -9.41
CA PRO A 79 3.98 -17.70 -10.00
C PRO A 79 4.49 -18.95 -10.75
N GLU A 80 5.69 -18.87 -11.36
CA GLU A 80 6.32 -20.00 -12.05
C GLU A 80 6.80 -21.12 -11.10
N LYS A 81 7.04 -20.80 -9.82
CA LYS A 81 7.59 -21.72 -8.81
C LYS A 81 6.56 -22.12 -7.77
N ILE A 82 5.70 -21.19 -7.34
CA ILE A 82 4.74 -21.37 -6.27
C ILE A 82 3.43 -20.67 -6.61
N PRO A 83 2.28 -21.35 -6.54
CA PRO A 83 0.98 -20.73 -6.80
C PRO A 83 0.64 -19.65 -5.77
N ASP A 84 -0.06 -18.60 -6.21
CA ASP A 84 -0.46 -17.47 -5.36
C ASP A 84 -1.27 -17.88 -4.13
N HIS A 85 -2.11 -18.91 -4.23
CA HIS A 85 -2.87 -19.43 -3.09
C HIS A 85 -1.99 -20.09 -2.01
N VAL A 86 -0.73 -20.39 -2.31
CA VAL A 86 0.25 -20.87 -1.33
C VAL A 86 1.09 -19.69 -0.82
N SER A 87 1.63 -18.88 -1.73
CA SER A 87 2.54 -17.78 -1.36
C SER A 87 1.82 -16.63 -0.65
N LEU A 88 0.77 -16.06 -1.25
CA LEU A 88 0.04 -14.91 -0.71
C LEU A 88 -0.87 -15.31 0.47
N TRP A 89 -1.64 -16.39 0.33
CA TRP A 89 -2.56 -16.82 1.40
C TRP A 89 -1.82 -17.44 2.58
N GLY A 90 -0.67 -18.06 2.32
CA GLY A 90 0.18 -18.64 3.34
C GLY A 90 1.11 -17.67 4.07
N SER A 91 1.10 -16.38 3.70
CA SER A 91 1.95 -15.36 4.34
C SER A 91 1.27 -13.98 4.44
N LEU A 92 1.28 -13.15 3.41
CA LEU A 92 0.82 -11.75 3.47
C LEU A 92 -0.63 -11.61 3.97
N LEU A 93 -1.55 -12.44 3.47
CA LEU A 93 -2.95 -12.42 3.92
C LEU A 93 -3.13 -12.92 5.35
N LEU A 94 -2.24 -13.82 5.82
CA LEU A 94 -2.21 -14.22 7.23
C LEU A 94 -1.79 -13.05 8.11
N PHE A 95 -0.75 -12.29 7.74
CA PHE A 95 -0.36 -11.11 8.50
C PHE A 95 -1.51 -10.12 8.65
N ARG A 96 -2.23 -9.82 7.55
CA ARG A 96 -3.37 -8.91 7.57
C ARG A 96 -4.46 -9.35 8.53
N ARG A 97 -4.79 -10.65 8.55
CA ARG A 97 -5.85 -11.22 9.39
C ARG A 97 -5.42 -11.39 10.84
N GLU A 98 -4.27 -12.04 11.06
CA GLU A 98 -3.81 -12.42 12.40
C GLU A 98 -3.29 -11.23 13.22
N PHE A 99 -2.82 -10.19 12.57
CA PHE A 99 -2.44 -8.91 13.18
C PHE A 99 -3.51 -7.84 13.05
N ASP A 100 -4.71 -8.23 12.64
CA ASP A 100 -5.87 -7.33 12.48
C ASP A 100 -5.49 -6.00 11.80
N GLN A 101 -4.75 -6.10 10.69
CA GLN A 101 -4.32 -4.95 9.88
C GLN A 101 -5.48 -4.54 8.96
N TYR A 102 -6.54 -4.00 9.55
CA TYR A 102 -7.82 -3.79 8.88
C TYR A 102 -7.88 -2.57 7.96
N ILE A 103 -6.85 -1.73 7.96
CA ILE A 103 -6.68 -0.62 7.02
C ILE A 103 -5.59 -0.97 6.03
N ASN A 104 -5.87 -0.93 4.73
CA ASN A 104 -4.83 -0.79 3.72
C ASN A 104 -4.84 0.65 3.21
N LEU A 105 -3.72 1.35 3.41
CA LEU A 105 -3.55 2.77 3.07
C LEU A 105 -2.62 2.92 1.89
N ARG A 106 -3.10 3.51 0.78
CA ARG A 106 -2.37 3.66 -0.48
C ARG A 106 -2.45 5.08 -1.01
N PRO A 107 -1.42 5.92 -0.81
CA PRO A 107 -1.35 7.23 -1.43
C PRO A 107 -1.08 7.11 -2.94
N ALA A 108 -1.72 7.98 -3.72
CA ALA A 108 -1.49 8.17 -5.15
C ALA A 108 -1.21 9.66 -5.40
N ARG A 109 0.05 9.99 -5.69
CA ARG A 109 0.50 11.37 -5.84
C ARG A 109 1.35 11.54 -7.09
N LEU A 110 1.05 12.57 -7.88
CA LEU A 110 1.89 12.95 -9.02
C LEU A 110 3.15 13.65 -8.50
N MET A 111 4.27 12.95 -8.62
CA MET A 111 5.59 13.41 -8.17
C MET A 111 6.29 14.28 -9.21
N PRO A 112 7.24 15.16 -8.82
CA PRO A 112 8.13 15.84 -9.76
C PRO A 112 8.81 14.85 -10.72
N GLY A 113 9.05 15.25 -11.96
CA GLY A 113 9.70 14.41 -12.97
C GLY A 113 8.90 13.24 -13.51
N ILE A 114 7.78 12.90 -12.89
CA ILE A 114 6.87 11.85 -13.38
C ILE A 114 5.83 12.47 -14.33
N ILE A 115 5.63 11.80 -15.46
CA ILE A 115 4.61 12.19 -16.44
C ILE A 115 3.34 11.39 -16.18
N ALA A 116 2.27 12.08 -15.78
CA ALA A 116 0.98 11.42 -15.62
C ALA A 116 0.44 11.00 -17.00
N PRO A 117 0.00 9.73 -17.18
CA PRO A 117 -0.63 9.30 -18.43
C PRO A 117 -1.99 9.97 -18.67
N VAL A 118 -2.64 10.50 -17.62
CA VAL A 118 -3.91 11.23 -17.72
C VAL A 118 -3.66 12.73 -17.82
N VAL A 119 -4.20 13.34 -18.87
CA VAL A 119 -4.08 14.78 -19.16
C VAL A 119 -5.29 15.56 -18.63
N ARG A 120 -5.19 16.89 -18.61
CA ARG A 120 -6.35 17.76 -18.36
C ARG A 120 -7.33 17.71 -19.54
N ARG A 121 -8.54 18.21 -19.31
CA ARG A 121 -9.61 18.21 -20.33
C ARG A 121 -9.23 18.96 -21.61
N ASP A 122 -8.36 19.95 -21.52
CA ASP A 122 -7.83 20.72 -22.63
C ASP A 122 -6.62 20.06 -23.33
N GLY A 123 -6.24 18.83 -22.91
CA GLY A 123 -5.11 18.08 -23.45
C GLY A 123 -3.76 18.47 -22.86
N THR A 124 -3.70 19.43 -21.93
CA THR A 124 -2.43 19.82 -21.31
C THR A 124 -1.98 18.81 -20.25
N PRO A 125 -0.64 18.59 -20.08
CA PRO A 125 -0.11 17.73 -19.04
C PRO A 125 -0.44 18.24 -17.64
N ARG A 126 -0.69 17.32 -16.73
CA ARG A 126 -0.85 17.62 -15.31
C ARG A 126 0.50 17.93 -14.65
N GLN A 127 0.47 18.79 -13.65
CA GLN A 127 1.68 19.20 -12.92
C GLN A 127 1.83 18.45 -11.60
N PRO A 128 3.04 18.29 -11.09
CA PRO A 128 3.29 17.72 -9.77
C PRO A 128 2.44 18.36 -8.68
N GLY A 129 1.85 17.53 -7.82
CA GLY A 129 0.97 17.96 -6.73
C GLY A 129 -0.49 18.22 -7.12
N GLU A 130 -0.85 18.26 -8.42
CA GLU A 130 -2.27 18.39 -8.82
C GLU A 130 -3.09 17.15 -8.48
N ILE A 131 -2.46 15.98 -8.56
CA ILE A 131 -3.05 14.72 -8.10
C ILE A 131 -2.36 14.37 -6.79
N ASP A 132 -3.13 14.35 -5.71
CA ASP A 132 -2.69 13.95 -4.37
C ASP A 132 -3.90 13.40 -3.62
N MET A 133 -4.11 12.09 -3.75
CA MET A 133 -5.20 11.38 -3.10
C MET A 133 -4.67 10.19 -2.29
N VAL A 134 -5.48 9.76 -1.33
CA VAL A 134 -5.18 8.57 -0.52
C VAL A 134 -6.37 7.63 -0.57
N ILE A 135 -6.14 6.39 -0.96
CA ILE A 135 -7.14 5.33 -0.94
C ILE A 135 -7.05 4.60 0.40
N VAL A 136 -8.19 4.52 1.10
CA VAL A 136 -8.39 3.76 2.33
C VAL A 136 -9.23 2.54 1.98
N ARG A 137 -8.61 1.36 1.98
CA ARG A 137 -9.21 0.08 1.65
C ARG A 137 -9.48 -0.70 2.94
N GLU A 138 -10.69 -1.24 3.09
CA GLU A 138 -10.94 -2.30 4.06
C GLU A 138 -10.08 -3.52 3.72
N ASN A 139 -9.50 -4.21 4.71
CA ASN A 139 -8.40 -5.14 4.45
C ASN A 139 -8.55 -6.52 5.10
N THR A 140 -9.64 -6.81 5.82
CA THR A 140 -9.78 -8.05 6.61
C THR A 140 -11.07 -8.82 6.36
N GLU A 141 -12.09 -8.21 5.78
CA GLU A 141 -13.38 -8.82 5.46
C GLU A 141 -13.84 -8.45 4.03
N GLY A 142 -15.10 -8.19 3.81
CA GLY A 142 -15.64 -7.80 2.52
C GLY A 142 -15.71 -8.96 1.52
N GLU A 143 -15.36 -8.68 0.30
CA GLU A 143 -15.37 -9.63 -0.83
C GLU A 143 -14.24 -10.67 -0.72
N TYR A 144 -13.21 -10.41 0.09
CA TYR A 144 -12.09 -11.32 0.38
C TYR A 144 -12.33 -12.17 1.64
N SER A 145 -13.58 -12.33 2.08
CA SER A 145 -13.94 -13.04 3.32
C SER A 145 -13.49 -14.51 3.37
N SER A 146 -13.25 -15.15 2.23
CA SER A 146 -13.00 -16.59 2.09
C SER A 146 -14.13 -17.48 2.63
N ILE A 147 -15.35 -16.94 2.79
CA ILE A 147 -16.55 -17.69 3.16
C ILE A 147 -17.25 -18.13 1.89
N GLY A 148 -17.48 -19.42 1.74
CA GLY A 148 -18.10 -19.99 0.56
C GLY A 148 -17.77 -21.47 0.39
N GLY A 149 -17.95 -21.99 -0.81
CA GLY A 149 -17.67 -23.37 -1.11
C GLY A 149 -17.98 -23.79 -2.52
N ARG A 150 -17.72 -25.06 -2.79
CA ARG A 150 -17.97 -25.70 -4.08
C ARG A 150 -18.78 -26.98 -3.89
N MET A 151 -19.86 -27.14 -4.66
CA MET A 151 -20.67 -28.34 -4.71
C MET A 151 -20.56 -28.99 -6.09
N TYR A 152 -20.68 -30.30 -6.15
CA TYR A 152 -20.64 -31.11 -7.38
C TYR A 152 -19.41 -30.86 -8.25
N ALA A 153 -18.24 -30.67 -7.59
CA ALA A 153 -16.96 -30.34 -8.25
C ALA A 153 -16.63 -31.31 -9.42
N GLY A 154 -16.19 -30.76 -10.55
CA GLY A 154 -15.83 -31.54 -11.75
C GLY A 154 -17.00 -32.11 -12.56
N THR A 155 -18.26 -31.74 -12.26
CA THR A 155 -19.44 -32.17 -13.02
C THR A 155 -20.11 -30.97 -13.72
N ALA A 156 -20.99 -31.26 -14.70
CA ALA A 156 -21.81 -30.22 -15.34
C ALA A 156 -22.79 -29.50 -14.38
N ARG A 157 -22.95 -29.99 -13.17
CA ARG A 157 -23.81 -29.41 -12.12
C ARG A 157 -23.01 -28.64 -11.08
N GLU A 158 -21.74 -28.40 -11.33
CA GLU A 158 -20.85 -27.69 -10.36
C GLU A 158 -21.43 -26.32 -10.02
N ILE A 159 -21.45 -26.02 -8.71
CA ILE A 159 -21.85 -24.73 -8.14
C ILE A 159 -20.68 -24.24 -7.30
N VAL A 160 -20.28 -22.98 -7.51
CA VAL A 160 -19.27 -22.29 -6.72
C VAL A 160 -19.90 -21.04 -6.11
N MET A 161 -19.65 -20.81 -4.82
CA MET A 161 -20.20 -19.69 -4.08
C MET A 161 -19.10 -19.05 -3.23
N GLN A 162 -19.06 -17.74 -3.18
CA GLN A 162 -18.27 -16.94 -2.24
C GLN A 162 -19.13 -15.79 -1.74
N GLU A 163 -19.14 -15.59 -0.43
CA GLU A 163 -19.94 -14.57 0.22
C GLU A 163 -19.13 -13.28 0.45
N THR A 164 -19.80 -12.14 0.27
CA THR A 164 -19.32 -10.84 0.77
C THR A 164 -19.81 -10.65 2.20
N VAL A 165 -18.87 -10.43 3.12
CA VAL A 165 -19.16 -10.22 4.55
C VAL A 165 -18.83 -8.81 4.93
N MET A 166 -19.80 -8.07 5.49
CA MET A 166 -19.61 -6.74 6.06
C MET A 166 -20.15 -6.75 7.48
N SER A 167 -19.25 -6.76 8.46
CA SER A 167 -19.63 -6.59 9.85
C SER A 167 -19.74 -5.11 10.21
N ARG A 168 -20.57 -4.80 11.21
CA ARG A 168 -20.65 -3.41 11.69
C ARG A 168 -19.31 -2.92 12.22
N VAL A 169 -18.61 -3.75 12.95
CA VAL A 169 -17.28 -3.41 13.51
C VAL A 169 -16.28 -3.14 12.38
N GLY A 170 -16.20 -4.00 11.38
CA GLY A 170 -15.28 -3.86 10.25
C GLY A 170 -15.56 -2.59 9.43
N VAL A 171 -16.83 -2.35 9.08
CA VAL A 171 -17.21 -1.16 8.30
C VAL A 171 -17.01 0.11 9.12
N ASP A 172 -17.48 0.16 10.37
CA ASP A 172 -17.40 1.39 11.19
C ASP A 172 -15.94 1.79 11.47
N ARG A 173 -15.03 0.84 11.73
CA ARG A 173 -13.61 1.15 12.02
C ARG A 173 -12.85 1.68 10.81
N VAL A 174 -13.10 1.12 9.60
CA VAL A 174 -12.46 1.65 8.38
C VAL A 174 -13.02 3.02 8.01
N LEU A 175 -14.33 3.24 8.16
CA LEU A 175 -14.94 4.54 7.92
C LEU A 175 -14.43 5.59 8.90
N LYS A 176 -14.36 5.28 10.20
CA LYS A 176 -13.78 6.18 11.21
C LYS A 176 -12.40 6.63 10.82
N PHE A 177 -11.50 5.69 10.47
CA PHE A 177 -10.15 6.01 10.03
C PHE A 177 -10.14 6.93 8.79
N ALA A 178 -10.98 6.65 7.78
CA ALA A 178 -11.06 7.45 6.56
C ALA A 178 -11.57 8.87 6.83
N PHE A 179 -12.57 9.04 7.70
CA PHE A 179 -13.08 10.36 8.10
C PHE A 179 -12.05 11.16 8.92
N GLU A 180 -11.35 10.53 9.86
CA GLU A 180 -10.27 11.17 10.64
C GLU A 180 -9.12 11.61 9.71
N LEU A 181 -8.74 10.76 8.75
CA LEU A 181 -7.76 11.11 7.74
C LEU A 181 -8.24 12.30 6.88
N ALA A 182 -9.45 12.26 6.36
CA ALA A 182 -10.00 13.36 5.55
C ALA A 182 -10.06 14.67 6.35
N GLN A 183 -10.47 14.62 7.62
CA GLN A 183 -10.51 15.78 8.49
C GLN A 183 -9.11 16.41 8.70
N SER A 184 -8.06 15.61 8.70
CA SER A 184 -6.68 16.05 8.87
C SER A 184 -6.07 16.68 7.61
N ARG A 185 -6.62 16.41 6.42
CA ARG A 185 -6.12 16.90 5.14
C ARG A 185 -6.72 18.26 4.76
N PRO A 186 -6.02 19.08 3.95
CA PRO A 186 -6.46 20.44 3.62
C PRO A 186 -7.83 20.52 2.92
N LYS A 187 -8.13 19.60 1.99
CA LYS A 187 -9.39 19.59 1.25
C LYS A 187 -10.58 19.14 2.11
N LYS A 188 -10.34 18.36 3.17
CA LYS A 188 -11.37 17.78 4.04
C LYS A 188 -12.49 17.10 3.25
N HIS A 189 -12.11 16.32 2.24
CA HIS A 189 -13.03 15.71 1.30
C HIS A 189 -12.88 14.18 1.31
N LEU A 190 -14.00 13.47 1.48
CA LEU A 190 -14.10 12.02 1.49
C LEU A 190 -15.02 11.57 0.36
N THR A 191 -14.52 10.70 -0.50
CA THR A 191 -15.30 10.00 -1.52
C THR A 191 -15.52 8.55 -1.10
N SER A 192 -16.78 8.12 -1.01
CA SER A 192 -17.14 6.72 -0.74
C SER A 192 -17.38 5.97 -2.04
N ALA A 193 -16.66 4.87 -2.24
CA ALA A 193 -16.91 3.91 -3.32
C ALA A 193 -18.04 2.95 -2.95
N THR A 194 -19.04 2.82 -3.82
CA THR A 194 -20.19 1.94 -3.59
C THR A 194 -20.66 1.25 -4.87
N LYS A 195 -21.58 0.31 -4.77
CA LYS A 195 -22.32 -0.28 -5.90
C LYS A 195 -23.78 -0.61 -5.47
N SER A 196 -24.37 0.25 -4.65
CA SER A 196 -25.69 0.04 -4.06
C SER A 196 -26.84 -0.03 -5.08
N ASN A 197 -26.60 0.41 -6.34
CA ASN A 197 -27.56 0.22 -7.42
C ASN A 197 -27.54 -1.19 -8.04
N GLY A 198 -26.59 -2.05 -7.68
CA GLY A 198 -26.44 -3.40 -8.23
C GLY A 198 -26.25 -4.48 -7.16
N ILE A 199 -25.63 -4.16 -6.04
CA ILE A 199 -25.40 -5.08 -4.91
C ILE A 199 -26.39 -4.69 -3.81
N ALA A 200 -27.52 -5.39 -3.77
CA ALA A 200 -28.73 -4.95 -3.07
C ALA A 200 -28.72 -5.05 -1.53
N ILE A 201 -27.75 -5.71 -0.92
CA ILE A 201 -27.71 -5.93 0.53
C ILE A 201 -26.50 -5.23 1.16
N THR A 202 -25.29 -5.64 0.82
CA THR A 202 -24.07 -5.15 1.49
C THR A 202 -23.75 -3.71 1.15
N MET A 203 -24.00 -3.25 -0.08
CA MET A 203 -23.64 -1.88 -0.46
C MET A 203 -24.62 -0.80 0.03
N PRO A 204 -25.96 -1.01 0.08
CA PRO A 204 -26.85 -0.12 0.83
C PRO A 204 -26.47 -0.02 2.31
N TYR A 205 -26.07 -1.12 2.94
CA TYR A 205 -25.57 -1.11 4.32
C TYR A 205 -24.30 -0.26 4.45
N TRP A 206 -23.32 -0.42 3.52
CA TRP A 206 -22.14 0.43 3.46
C TRP A 206 -22.53 1.91 3.38
N ASP A 207 -23.43 2.28 2.47
CA ASP A 207 -23.91 3.66 2.30
C ASP A 207 -24.58 4.21 3.57
N GLU A 208 -25.38 3.40 4.25
CA GLU A 208 -26.01 3.75 5.54
C GLU A 208 -24.94 4.06 6.61
N ARG A 209 -23.92 3.21 6.71
CA ARG A 209 -22.82 3.43 7.67
C ARG A 209 -22.02 4.68 7.38
N VAL A 210 -21.74 4.97 6.09
CA VAL A 210 -21.09 6.23 5.67
C VAL A 210 -21.95 7.44 6.08
N ALA A 211 -23.24 7.42 5.79
CA ALA A 211 -24.13 8.53 6.14
C ALA A 211 -24.25 8.73 7.67
N GLU A 212 -24.22 7.65 8.44
CA GLU A 212 -24.24 7.74 9.90
C GLU A 212 -22.94 8.30 10.44
N MET A 213 -21.78 7.84 9.95
CA MET A 213 -20.46 8.33 10.36
C MET A 213 -20.28 9.81 10.01
N ALA A 214 -20.78 10.27 8.87
CA ALA A 214 -20.68 11.66 8.43
C ALA A 214 -21.27 12.66 9.46
N LYS A 215 -22.28 12.24 10.24
CA LYS A 215 -22.87 13.10 11.30
C LYS A 215 -21.86 13.47 12.38
N ALA A 216 -20.88 12.61 12.66
CA ALA A 216 -19.82 12.86 13.64
C ALA A 216 -18.68 13.75 13.09
N TYR A 217 -18.60 13.93 11.76
CA TYR A 217 -17.54 14.69 11.10
C TYR A 217 -18.09 15.80 10.19
N PRO A 218 -18.82 16.78 10.73
CA PRO A 218 -19.54 17.80 9.95
C PRO A 218 -18.62 18.72 9.13
N ALA A 219 -17.32 18.74 9.43
CA ALA A 219 -16.33 19.51 8.68
C ALA A 219 -15.81 18.78 7.43
N VAL A 220 -16.15 17.51 7.25
CA VAL A 220 -15.73 16.70 6.08
C VAL A 220 -16.84 16.72 5.05
N GLN A 221 -16.51 17.18 3.84
CA GLN A 221 -17.39 17.04 2.69
C GLN A 221 -17.38 15.58 2.23
N VAL A 222 -18.57 15.01 1.99
CA VAL A 222 -18.71 13.59 1.61
C VAL A 222 -19.43 13.47 0.27
N ASP A 223 -18.78 12.78 -0.66
CA ASP A 223 -19.38 12.37 -1.94
C ASP A 223 -19.44 10.84 -2.02
N LYS A 224 -20.39 10.35 -2.81
CA LYS A 224 -20.58 8.93 -3.06
C LYS A 224 -20.69 8.67 -4.56
N PHE A 225 -19.90 7.71 -5.07
CA PHE A 225 -19.98 7.28 -6.47
C PHE A 225 -20.05 5.76 -6.56
N HIS A 226 -20.85 5.27 -7.53
CA HIS A 226 -20.79 3.85 -7.89
C HIS A 226 -19.42 3.56 -8.53
N ILE A 227 -18.86 2.38 -8.25
CA ILE A 227 -17.49 2.02 -8.59
C ILE A 227 -17.18 2.18 -10.08
N ASP A 228 -18.09 1.84 -10.97
CA ASP A 228 -17.94 1.97 -12.42
C ASP A 228 -17.75 3.43 -12.86
N ILE A 229 -18.59 4.35 -12.40
CA ILE A 229 -18.40 5.77 -12.70
C ILE A 229 -17.23 6.39 -11.92
N LEU A 230 -16.92 5.87 -10.73
CA LEU A 230 -15.78 6.33 -9.95
C LEU A 230 -14.45 6.05 -10.67
N THR A 231 -14.30 4.86 -11.27
CA THR A 231 -13.11 4.54 -12.09
C THR A 231 -12.97 5.47 -13.28
N ALA A 232 -14.07 5.82 -13.96
CA ALA A 232 -14.05 6.81 -15.02
C ALA A 232 -13.62 8.21 -14.51
N HIS A 233 -14.09 8.60 -13.32
CA HIS A 233 -13.70 9.87 -12.71
C HIS A 233 -12.24 9.91 -12.28
N PHE A 234 -11.64 8.80 -11.87
CA PHE A 234 -10.21 8.70 -11.58
C PHE A 234 -9.36 9.07 -12.82
N VAL A 235 -9.81 8.66 -14.01
CA VAL A 235 -9.13 9.00 -15.27
C VAL A 235 -9.42 10.44 -15.70
N GLN A 236 -10.67 10.89 -15.61
CA GLN A 236 -11.11 12.18 -16.16
C GLN A 236 -10.74 13.39 -15.30
N ARG A 237 -10.82 13.22 -13.96
CA ARG A 237 -10.64 14.31 -12.99
C ARG A 237 -9.99 13.81 -11.69
N PRO A 238 -8.79 13.22 -11.74
CA PRO A 238 -8.12 12.65 -10.54
C PRO A 238 -7.80 13.72 -9.49
N ASP A 239 -7.65 14.97 -9.88
CA ASP A 239 -7.43 16.15 -9.04
C ASP A 239 -8.62 16.49 -8.10
N PHE A 240 -9.80 15.96 -8.39
CA PHE A 240 -10.99 16.13 -7.56
C PHE A 240 -10.85 15.40 -6.21
N PHE A 241 -10.23 14.23 -6.20
CA PHE A 241 -10.19 13.36 -5.04
C PHE A 241 -9.18 13.81 -3.98
N ASP A 242 -9.48 13.47 -2.71
CA ASP A 242 -8.61 13.68 -1.55
C ASP A 242 -8.45 12.38 -0.78
N VAL A 243 -9.45 11.94 -0.02
CA VAL A 243 -9.51 10.61 0.56
C VAL A 243 -10.61 9.82 -0.11
N VAL A 244 -10.30 8.60 -0.52
CA VAL A 244 -11.27 7.69 -1.14
C VAL A 244 -11.36 6.44 -0.29
N VAL A 245 -12.56 6.09 0.20
CA VAL A 245 -12.78 4.88 1.00
C VAL A 245 -13.58 3.85 0.22
N GLY A 246 -13.17 2.60 0.30
CA GLY A 246 -13.87 1.49 -0.34
C GLY A 246 -13.79 0.19 0.45
N SER A 247 -14.72 -0.74 0.12
CA SER A 247 -14.65 -2.13 0.55
C SER A 247 -13.34 -2.78 0.09
N ASN A 248 -13.09 -3.98 0.52
CA ASN A 248 -11.85 -4.68 0.21
C ASN A 248 -11.58 -4.75 -1.30
N LEU A 249 -12.55 -5.19 -2.11
CA LEU A 249 -12.40 -5.28 -3.56
C LEU A 249 -12.35 -3.90 -4.24
N PHE A 250 -13.25 -2.99 -3.85
CA PHE A 250 -13.27 -1.67 -4.49
C PHE A 250 -12.02 -0.87 -4.15
N GLY A 251 -11.56 -0.96 -2.92
CA GLY A 251 -10.30 -0.37 -2.50
C GLY A 251 -9.09 -0.95 -3.23
N ASP A 252 -9.09 -2.27 -3.52
CA ASP A 252 -8.03 -2.93 -4.30
C ASP A 252 -7.95 -2.36 -5.72
N ILE A 253 -9.08 -2.34 -6.44
CA ILE A 253 -9.15 -1.80 -7.80
C ILE A 253 -8.70 -0.33 -7.86
N LEU A 254 -9.19 0.49 -6.95
CA LEU A 254 -8.89 1.93 -6.93
C LEU A 254 -7.44 2.22 -6.53
N SER A 255 -6.86 1.39 -5.68
CA SER A 255 -5.49 1.58 -5.19
C SER A 255 -4.41 1.24 -6.22
N ASP A 256 -4.74 0.52 -7.28
CA ASP A 256 -3.89 0.33 -8.46
C ASP A 256 -4.20 1.39 -9.54
N LEU A 257 -5.47 1.73 -9.72
CA LEU A 257 -5.89 2.74 -10.69
C LEU A 257 -5.35 4.14 -10.35
N GLY A 258 -5.33 4.51 -9.06
CA GLY A 258 -4.79 5.81 -8.63
C GLY A 258 -3.33 6.02 -9.06
N PRO A 259 -2.40 5.14 -8.65
CA PRO A 259 -1.01 5.17 -9.11
C PRO A 259 -0.85 5.06 -10.62
N ALA A 260 -1.69 4.28 -11.31
CA ALA A 260 -1.69 4.22 -12.77
C ALA A 260 -2.03 5.58 -13.40
N CYS A 261 -3.01 6.31 -12.87
CA CYS A 261 -3.36 7.66 -13.32
C CYS A 261 -2.25 8.69 -13.07
N THR A 262 -1.45 8.52 -12.02
CA THR A 262 -0.32 9.41 -11.72
C THR A 262 0.98 9.00 -12.39
N GLY A 263 1.03 7.85 -13.08
CA GLY A 263 2.27 7.30 -13.65
C GLY A 263 3.26 6.81 -12.59
N THR A 264 2.79 6.52 -11.36
CA THR A 264 3.65 6.20 -10.21
C THR A 264 3.48 4.77 -9.70
N ILE A 265 2.90 3.86 -10.46
CA ILE A 265 2.61 2.48 -10.02
C ILE A 265 3.87 1.73 -9.56
N ALA A 266 5.02 1.96 -10.23
CA ALA A 266 6.30 1.34 -9.85
C ALA A 266 6.90 1.90 -8.55
N ILE A 267 6.46 3.09 -8.11
CA ILE A 267 6.98 3.78 -6.93
C ILE A 267 5.92 3.95 -5.83
N ALA A 268 4.73 3.38 -6.03
CA ALA A 268 3.62 3.53 -5.09
C ALA A 268 3.88 2.74 -3.79
N PRO A 269 3.66 3.35 -2.62
CA PRO A 269 3.77 2.69 -1.34
C PRO A 269 2.44 2.12 -0.88
N SER A 270 2.49 1.22 0.10
CA SER A 270 1.33 0.67 0.78
C SER A 270 1.61 0.48 2.28
N ALA A 271 0.57 0.62 3.09
CA ALA A 271 0.62 0.28 4.50
C ALA A 271 -0.62 -0.55 4.89
N ASN A 272 -0.40 -1.66 5.56
CA ASN A 272 -1.44 -2.48 6.19
C ASN A 272 -1.41 -2.17 7.69
N LEU A 273 -2.42 -1.46 8.19
CA LEU A 273 -2.37 -0.88 9.52
C LEU A 273 -3.28 -1.57 10.52
N ASN A 274 -2.76 -1.78 11.71
CA ASN A 274 -3.52 -1.91 12.95
C ASN A 274 -3.38 -0.57 13.67
N PRO A 275 -4.32 0.38 13.50
CA PRO A 275 -4.20 1.75 14.00
C PRO A 275 -4.06 1.85 15.52
N GLU A 276 -4.65 0.92 16.26
CA GLU A 276 -4.58 0.81 17.72
C GLU A 276 -3.22 0.31 18.21
N ARG A 277 -2.37 -0.23 17.30
CA ARG A 277 -1.04 -0.75 17.60
C ARG A 277 -1.02 -1.91 18.61
N HIS A 278 -2.09 -2.70 18.64
CA HIS A 278 -2.11 -3.94 19.42
C HIS A 278 -1.21 -4.99 18.78
N PHE A 279 -1.03 -4.91 17.47
CA PHE A 279 -0.17 -5.74 16.65
C PHE A 279 0.68 -4.89 15.70
N PRO A 280 1.79 -5.41 15.18
CA PRO A 280 2.60 -4.67 14.22
C PRO A 280 1.85 -4.40 12.92
N SER A 281 1.93 -3.17 12.43
CA SER A 281 1.49 -2.79 11.09
C SER A 281 2.58 -3.15 10.07
N LEU A 282 2.18 -3.41 8.81
CA LEU A 282 3.08 -3.83 7.74
C LEU A 282 3.15 -2.76 6.66
N PHE A 283 4.37 -2.46 6.22
CA PHE A 283 4.69 -1.45 5.20
C PHE A 283 5.42 -2.10 4.04
N GLU A 284 4.83 -2.03 2.85
CA GLU A 284 5.29 -2.70 1.63
C GLU A 284 5.06 -1.82 0.40
N PRO A 285 5.84 -1.95 -0.69
CA PRO A 285 5.50 -1.31 -1.95
C PRO A 285 4.26 -1.97 -2.57
N VAL A 286 3.57 -1.25 -3.47
CA VAL A 286 2.41 -1.80 -4.22
C VAL A 286 2.86 -2.84 -5.25
N HIS A 287 4.08 -2.67 -5.82
CA HIS A 287 4.61 -3.64 -6.79
C HIS A 287 4.86 -5.01 -6.14
N GLY A 288 4.71 -6.08 -6.92
CA GLY A 288 5.03 -7.45 -6.53
C GLY A 288 6.52 -7.79 -6.64
N SER A 289 6.81 -9.07 -6.70
CA SER A 289 8.17 -9.62 -6.78
C SER A 289 8.86 -9.44 -8.14
N ALA A 290 8.11 -9.14 -9.21
CA ALA A 290 8.60 -8.93 -10.58
C ALA A 290 9.71 -9.92 -11.01
N PRO A 291 9.39 -11.23 -11.13
CA PRO A 291 10.39 -12.26 -11.40
C PRO A 291 11.16 -12.06 -12.70
N ASP A 292 10.55 -11.39 -13.68
CA ASP A 292 11.09 -11.09 -15.02
C ASP A 292 12.30 -10.15 -14.99
N ILE A 293 12.40 -9.28 -13.98
CA ILE A 293 13.53 -8.37 -13.79
C ILE A 293 14.37 -8.68 -12.54
N ALA A 294 13.98 -9.67 -11.75
CA ALA A 294 14.71 -10.06 -10.55
C ALA A 294 16.16 -10.50 -10.87
N GLY A 295 17.12 -10.08 -10.06
CA GLY A 295 18.54 -10.33 -10.24
C GLY A 295 19.23 -9.38 -11.24
N ARG A 296 18.52 -8.45 -11.85
CA ARG A 296 19.08 -7.51 -12.83
C ARG A 296 19.52 -6.18 -12.22
N ALA A 297 19.23 -5.94 -10.95
CA ALA A 297 19.55 -4.72 -10.22
C ALA A 297 19.03 -3.43 -10.90
N ILE A 298 17.87 -3.49 -11.54
CA ILE A 298 17.22 -2.37 -12.26
C ILE A 298 15.87 -1.96 -11.66
N ALA A 299 15.42 -2.64 -10.61
CA ALA A 299 14.16 -2.34 -9.94
C ALA A 299 14.21 -0.96 -9.27
N ASN A 300 13.11 -0.21 -9.34
CA ASN A 300 12.99 1.09 -8.70
C ASN A 300 12.77 0.93 -7.19
N PRO A 301 13.65 1.46 -6.32
CA PRO A 301 13.51 1.29 -4.87
C PRO A 301 12.57 2.31 -4.21
N ILE A 302 12.04 3.29 -4.95
CA ILE A 302 11.24 4.39 -4.36
C ILE A 302 9.99 3.85 -3.66
N GLY A 303 9.30 2.85 -4.22
CA GLY A 303 8.13 2.25 -3.58
C GLY A 303 8.44 1.70 -2.18
N GLN A 304 9.57 1.00 -2.05
CA GLN A 304 10.07 0.49 -0.77
C GLN A 304 10.45 1.64 0.17
N ILE A 305 11.21 2.63 -0.31
CA ILE A 305 11.65 3.79 0.47
C ILE A 305 10.45 4.60 0.97
N TRP A 306 9.47 4.85 0.11
CA TRP A 306 8.25 5.59 0.49
C TRP A 306 7.40 4.81 1.50
N SER A 307 7.30 3.47 1.36
CA SER A 307 6.65 2.63 2.38
C SER A 307 7.36 2.73 3.73
N GLY A 308 8.70 2.81 3.74
CA GLY A 308 9.48 3.11 4.94
C GLY A 308 9.19 4.50 5.52
N ALA A 309 8.97 5.51 4.68
CA ALA A 309 8.53 6.83 5.13
C ALA A 309 7.15 6.78 5.81
N MET A 310 6.20 6.01 5.24
CA MET A 310 4.89 5.79 5.88
C MET A 310 5.02 5.07 7.23
N MET A 311 5.95 4.12 7.34
CA MET A 311 6.28 3.47 8.61
C MET A 311 6.78 4.49 9.67
N LEU A 312 7.67 5.39 9.29
CA LEU A 312 8.17 6.44 10.18
C LEU A 312 7.04 7.35 10.67
N ASP A 313 6.13 7.74 9.79
CA ASP A 313 4.96 8.54 10.16
C ASP A 313 4.05 7.81 11.16
N PHE A 314 3.75 6.56 10.87
CA PHE A 314 2.97 5.70 11.77
C PHE A 314 3.63 5.54 13.13
N LEU A 315 4.95 5.43 13.20
CA LEU A 315 5.71 5.33 14.44
C LEU A 315 5.84 6.67 15.20
N GLY A 316 5.31 7.77 14.63
CA GLY A 316 5.28 9.11 15.25
C GLY A 316 6.44 10.01 14.85
N PHE A 317 7.20 9.67 13.82
CA PHE A 317 8.35 10.43 13.32
C PHE A 317 8.01 11.24 12.06
N ARG A 318 6.99 12.09 12.14
CA ARG A 318 6.48 12.90 11.01
C ARG A 318 7.57 13.74 10.33
N ALA A 319 8.49 14.33 11.08
CA ALA A 319 9.58 15.13 10.50
C ALA A 319 10.52 14.27 9.64
N ALA A 320 10.83 13.05 10.09
CA ALA A 320 11.63 12.09 9.33
C ALA A 320 10.89 11.61 8.07
N HIS A 321 9.59 11.29 8.16
CA HIS A 321 8.74 11.01 7.01
C HIS A 321 8.83 12.13 5.95
N ASN A 322 8.62 13.38 6.36
CA ASN A 322 8.65 14.52 5.44
C ASN A 322 10.03 14.68 4.78
N ALA A 323 11.12 14.44 5.51
CA ALA A 323 12.47 14.50 4.97
C ALA A 323 12.70 13.43 3.88
N VAL A 324 12.20 12.20 4.07
CA VAL A 324 12.29 11.15 3.05
C VAL A 324 11.49 11.54 1.81
N LEU A 325 10.25 12.03 1.96
CA LEU A 325 9.46 12.46 0.80
C LEU A 325 10.12 13.63 0.06
N SER A 326 10.63 14.61 0.79
CA SER A 326 11.37 15.72 0.18
C SER A 326 12.61 15.25 -0.59
N ALA A 327 13.35 14.29 -0.06
CA ALA A 327 14.52 13.71 -0.74
C ALA A 327 14.12 12.96 -2.03
N ILE A 328 13.01 12.20 -2.01
CA ILE A 328 12.45 11.55 -3.21
C ILE A 328 12.09 12.62 -4.25
N GLU A 329 11.35 13.65 -3.88
CA GLU A 329 10.93 14.73 -4.78
C GLU A 329 12.08 15.47 -5.40
N GLN A 330 13.13 15.75 -4.62
CA GLN A 330 14.34 16.43 -5.08
C GLN A 330 15.13 15.58 -6.10
N VAL A 331 15.27 14.27 -5.82
CA VAL A 331 15.92 13.33 -6.74
C VAL A 331 15.13 13.17 -8.04
N LEU A 332 13.80 13.16 -7.98
CA LEU A 332 12.93 13.06 -9.16
C LEU A 332 12.82 14.36 -9.96
N THR A 333 13.22 15.50 -9.41
CA THR A 333 13.14 16.78 -10.12
C THR A 333 14.06 16.76 -11.35
N PRO A 334 13.58 17.13 -12.57
CA PRO A 334 14.34 16.99 -13.82
C PRO A 334 15.72 17.68 -13.83
N ALA A 335 15.91 18.70 -13.00
CA ALA A 335 17.18 19.44 -12.90
C ALA A 335 18.19 18.79 -11.93
N SER A 336 17.86 17.63 -11.35
CA SER A 336 18.70 17.03 -10.29
C SER A 336 19.93 16.27 -10.80
N ASP A 337 19.99 15.93 -12.10
CA ASP A 337 20.99 15.02 -12.70
C ASP A 337 21.12 13.67 -11.93
N ALA A 338 20.07 13.30 -11.18
CA ALA A 338 20.08 12.10 -10.35
C ALA A 338 20.02 10.82 -11.21
N PRO A 339 20.63 9.74 -10.73
CA PRO A 339 20.58 8.46 -11.42
C PRO A 339 19.17 7.85 -11.34
N LEU A 340 18.43 7.80 -12.45
CA LEU A 340 17.10 7.21 -12.55
C LEU A 340 17.17 5.80 -13.11
N THR A 341 16.27 4.92 -12.65
CA THR A 341 16.13 3.54 -13.12
C THR A 341 15.44 3.46 -14.50
N PRO A 342 15.52 2.32 -15.22
CA PRO A 342 15.00 2.19 -16.58
C PRO A 342 13.49 2.44 -16.73
N ASP A 343 12.67 2.15 -15.73
CA ASP A 343 11.23 2.47 -15.70
C ASP A 343 10.94 3.98 -15.75
N MET A 344 11.93 4.81 -15.36
CA MET A 344 11.90 6.27 -15.45
C MET A 344 12.80 6.80 -16.59
N ALA A 345 13.04 5.99 -17.62
CA ALA A 345 13.86 6.31 -18.78
C ALA A 345 15.34 6.61 -18.46
N GLY A 346 15.84 6.16 -17.31
CA GLY A 346 17.24 6.21 -16.92
C GLY A 346 18.00 4.92 -17.25
N ASN A 347 19.22 4.80 -16.74
CA ASN A 347 20.06 3.60 -16.89
C ASN A 347 20.77 3.22 -15.58
N ALA A 348 20.36 3.80 -14.48
CA ALA A 348 20.95 3.56 -13.17
C ALA A 348 20.48 2.22 -12.58
N SER A 349 21.30 1.68 -11.69
CA SER A 349 20.91 0.53 -10.90
C SER A 349 19.98 0.92 -9.72
N THR A 350 19.28 -0.08 -9.17
CA THR A 350 18.51 0.03 -7.93
C THR A 350 19.32 0.73 -6.82
N SER A 351 20.59 0.32 -6.66
CA SER A 351 21.43 0.86 -5.60
C SER A 351 21.97 2.26 -5.90
N ASP A 352 22.09 2.68 -7.17
CA ASP A 352 22.49 4.06 -7.50
C ASP A 352 21.39 5.05 -7.08
N LEU A 353 20.14 4.73 -7.40
CA LEU A 353 18.99 5.57 -7.02
C LEU A 353 18.78 5.59 -5.49
N GLY A 354 18.87 4.43 -4.82
CA GLY A 354 18.79 4.37 -3.35
C GLY A 354 19.85 5.21 -2.65
N ARG A 355 21.10 5.12 -3.12
CA ARG A 355 22.20 5.97 -2.62
C ARG A 355 21.97 7.46 -2.88
N ALA A 356 21.42 7.83 -4.03
CA ALA A 356 21.11 9.23 -4.34
C ALA A 356 20.09 9.80 -3.35
N ILE A 357 19.03 9.06 -3.05
CA ILE A 357 18.01 9.48 -2.08
C ILE A 357 18.59 9.56 -0.66
N ALA A 358 19.41 8.58 -0.24
CA ALA A 358 20.05 8.60 1.07
C ALA A 358 20.99 9.80 1.25
N ARG A 359 21.76 10.16 0.21
CA ARG A 359 22.64 11.37 0.22
C ARG A 359 21.81 12.65 0.35
N GLN A 360 20.68 12.73 -0.35
CA GLN A 360 19.81 13.91 -0.31
C GLN A 360 19.23 14.16 1.08
N ILE A 361 19.01 13.12 1.87
CA ILE A 361 18.57 13.26 3.28
C ILE A 361 19.66 13.91 4.15
N GLN A 362 20.95 13.62 3.88
CA GLN A 362 22.06 14.11 4.67
C GLN A 362 22.39 15.60 4.39
N LEU A 363 22.00 16.11 3.22
CA LEU A 363 22.10 17.52 2.88
C LEU A 363 21.04 18.36 3.60
#